data_7a767e35fe3a300fb88b186fd9e4970b
#
_entry.id   7a767e35fe3a300fb88b186fd9e4970b
#
_cell.length_a   1.000
_cell.length_b   1.000
_cell.length_c   1.000
_cell.angle_alpha   90.00
_cell.angle_beta   90.00
_cell.angle_gamma   90.00
#
_symmetry.space_group_name_H-M   'P 1'
#
loop_
_entity.id
_entity.type
_entity.pdbx_description
1 polymer ?
#
loop_
_entity_poly.entity_id
_entity_poly.type
_entity_poly.pdbx_seq_one_letter_code
_entity_poly.pdbx_strand_id
1 'polypeptide(L)'
;MKLSLVGAAGKMGKALTSEVQQNKEFEITNYVVKPNSSLVGIDVGSIHLNEQINSLFVDDPKHAFDLFIDFADAQNISSRIQMYKKHCKPLIFCSTGLSNDEEKSIIALSEKMPVFIAPNTSIVTALMKDFAKRISKIDQSLEIHISESHNKSKKDAPSGTAKDFARMLQLNTDKIEFDRTDEDKNSHKIAFSNNFESLELRHDSANRSIYAQGALNIAKWFYQRPKNLYYMQTLIEEIHE
;
A
#
# COMPACT_ATOMS: atom_id res chain seq x y z
N MET A 1 -9.03 -13.29 11.55
CA MET A 1 -8.11 -13.55 10.40
C MET A 1 -6.69 -13.41 10.90
N LYS A 2 -5.84 -14.41 10.63
CA LYS A 2 -4.44 -14.43 11.06
C LYS A 2 -3.52 -13.93 9.96
N LEU A 3 -2.65 -12.98 10.28
CA LEU A 3 -1.80 -12.27 9.34
C LEU A 3 -0.32 -12.61 9.57
N SER A 4 0.44 -12.72 8.48
CA SER A 4 1.90 -12.68 8.52
C SER A 4 2.36 -11.34 7.93
N LEU A 5 2.88 -10.45 8.78
CA LEU A 5 3.31 -9.11 8.42
C LEU A 5 4.78 -9.12 8.03
N VAL A 6 5.08 -8.85 6.76
CA VAL A 6 6.44 -8.74 6.22
C VAL A 6 6.86 -7.27 6.19
N GLY A 7 8.10 -6.98 6.55
CA GLY A 7 8.56 -5.61 6.78
C GLY A 7 8.08 -5.05 8.13
N ALA A 8 7.87 -5.95 9.09
CA ALA A 8 7.23 -5.66 10.37
C ALA A 8 7.93 -4.57 11.19
N ALA A 9 9.25 -4.41 11.07
CA ALA A 9 10.01 -3.38 11.81
C ALA A 9 9.89 -1.96 11.23
N GLY A 10 9.31 -1.82 10.02
CA GLY A 10 9.16 -0.54 9.33
C GLY A 10 8.04 0.36 9.88
N LYS A 11 7.97 1.59 9.36
CA LYS A 11 6.92 2.56 9.74
C LYS A 11 5.50 2.05 9.46
N MET A 12 5.30 1.32 8.35
CA MET A 12 4.01 0.68 8.04
C MET A 12 3.76 -0.55 8.91
N GLY A 13 4.81 -1.32 9.24
CA GLY A 13 4.72 -2.42 10.20
C GLY A 13 4.21 -1.94 11.56
N LYS A 14 4.78 -0.84 12.08
CA LYS A 14 4.29 -0.19 13.30
C LYS A 14 2.82 0.24 13.18
N ALA A 15 2.46 0.92 12.09
CA ALA A 15 1.08 1.40 11.89
C ALA A 15 0.08 0.23 11.85
N LEU A 16 0.38 -0.85 11.12
CA LEU A 16 -0.50 -2.02 11.04
C LEU A 16 -0.59 -2.75 12.40
N THR A 17 0.52 -2.85 13.14
CA THR A 17 0.52 -3.42 14.50
C THR A 17 -0.44 -2.66 15.41
N SER A 18 -0.37 -1.31 15.41
CA SER A 18 -1.25 -0.47 16.22
C SER A 18 -2.73 -0.61 15.83
N GLU A 19 -3.03 -0.68 14.52
CA GLU A 19 -4.41 -0.84 14.03
C GLU A 19 -4.99 -2.21 14.41
N VAL A 20 -4.21 -3.29 14.28
CA VAL A 20 -4.67 -4.64 14.62
C VAL A 20 -4.91 -4.80 16.11
N GLN A 21 -4.17 -4.13 16.99
CA GLN A 21 -4.45 -4.16 18.43
C GLN A 21 -5.81 -3.59 18.80
N GLN A 22 -6.32 -2.64 18.00
CA GLN A 22 -7.62 -2.03 18.19
C GLN A 22 -8.75 -2.79 17.46
N ASN A 23 -8.40 -3.77 16.61
CA ASN A 23 -9.34 -4.49 15.75
C ASN A 23 -9.31 -5.99 16.02
N LYS A 24 -10.32 -6.49 16.76
CA LYS A 24 -10.43 -7.91 17.13
C LYS A 24 -10.66 -8.89 15.98
N GLU A 25 -10.93 -8.41 14.76
CA GLU A 25 -11.13 -9.27 13.59
C GLU A 25 -9.83 -9.81 13.04
N PHE A 26 -8.70 -9.18 13.39
CA PHE A 26 -7.37 -9.51 12.90
C PHE A 26 -6.41 -9.85 14.04
N GLU A 27 -5.46 -10.72 13.74
CA GLU A 27 -4.35 -11.09 14.63
C GLU A 27 -3.07 -11.17 13.77
N ILE A 28 -2.02 -10.47 14.15
CA ILE A 28 -0.71 -10.66 13.52
C ILE A 28 0.00 -11.78 14.28
N THR A 29 0.12 -12.95 13.66
CA THR A 29 0.76 -14.13 14.27
C THR A 29 2.25 -14.23 13.93
N ASN A 30 2.71 -13.56 12.88
CA ASN A 30 4.12 -13.54 12.48
C ASN A 30 4.55 -12.12 12.08
N TYR A 31 5.56 -11.60 12.75
CA TYR A 31 6.17 -10.31 12.48
C TYR A 31 7.52 -10.53 11.78
N VAL A 32 7.48 -10.56 10.44
CA VAL A 32 8.63 -10.96 9.63
C VAL A 32 9.52 -9.76 9.32
N VAL A 33 10.80 -9.91 9.64
CA VAL A 33 11.88 -8.98 9.30
C VAL A 33 12.85 -9.63 8.32
N LYS A 34 13.78 -8.83 7.76
CA LYS A 34 14.79 -9.36 6.84
C LYS A 34 15.65 -10.45 7.51
N PRO A 35 16.14 -11.43 6.76
CA PRO A 35 17.10 -12.41 7.29
C PRO A 35 18.30 -11.74 7.95
N ASN A 36 18.79 -12.33 9.04
CA ASN A 36 19.92 -11.82 9.83
C ASN A 36 19.69 -10.43 10.46
N SER A 37 18.43 -10.01 10.63
CA SER A 37 18.12 -8.80 11.39
C SER A 37 18.46 -8.99 12.87
N SER A 38 19.08 -8.00 13.49
CA SER A 38 19.32 -7.97 14.94
C SER A 38 18.02 -7.92 15.77
N LEU A 39 16.88 -7.70 15.12
CA LEU A 39 15.57 -7.69 15.78
C LEU A 39 14.98 -9.10 15.97
N VAL A 40 15.48 -10.12 15.26
CA VAL A 40 14.96 -11.49 15.40
C VAL A 40 15.07 -11.94 16.87
N GLY A 41 13.93 -12.38 17.43
CA GLY A 41 13.81 -12.77 18.83
C GLY A 41 13.51 -11.62 19.82
N ILE A 42 13.44 -10.37 19.35
CA ILE A 42 13.05 -9.22 20.17
C ILE A 42 11.52 -9.08 20.14
N ASP A 43 10.93 -8.72 21.29
CA ASP A 43 9.50 -8.44 21.39
C ASP A 43 9.10 -7.21 20.56
N VAL A 44 8.07 -7.38 19.73
CA VAL A 44 7.57 -6.35 18.80
C VAL A 44 7.03 -5.14 19.54
N GLY A 45 6.32 -5.37 20.64
CA GLY A 45 5.72 -4.31 21.42
C GLY A 45 6.77 -3.39 22.07
N SER A 46 7.91 -3.94 22.48
CA SER A 46 9.03 -3.16 22.99
C SER A 46 9.58 -2.17 21.96
N ILE A 47 9.46 -2.47 20.67
CA ILE A 47 9.93 -1.60 19.59
C ILE A 47 8.83 -0.64 19.10
N HIS A 48 7.57 -1.09 19.06
CA HIS A 48 6.47 -0.34 18.43
C HIS A 48 5.55 0.38 19.42
N LEU A 49 5.36 -0.16 20.62
CA LEU A 49 4.26 0.20 21.52
C LEU A 49 4.72 0.65 22.90
N ASN A 50 6.01 0.55 23.20
CA ASN A 50 6.61 0.76 24.55
C ASN A 50 6.05 -0.17 25.64
N GLU A 51 5.55 -1.34 25.25
CA GLU A 51 5.04 -2.38 26.13
C GLU A 51 5.32 -3.77 25.52
N GLN A 52 5.38 -4.82 26.33
CA GLN A 52 5.54 -6.18 25.81
C GLN A 52 4.18 -6.76 25.39
N ILE A 53 4.16 -7.36 24.19
CA ILE A 53 2.97 -8.05 23.67
C ILE A 53 3.18 -9.55 23.49
N ASN A 54 4.33 -10.10 23.95
CA ASN A 54 4.72 -11.50 23.82
C ASN A 54 4.72 -12.01 22.36
N SER A 55 4.99 -11.14 21.43
CA SER A 55 5.15 -11.45 20.00
C SER A 55 6.54 -11.07 19.54
N LEU A 56 7.26 -12.01 18.95
CA LEU A 56 8.66 -11.79 18.58
C LEU A 56 8.80 -11.54 17.08
N PHE A 57 9.77 -10.70 16.72
CA PHE A 57 10.22 -10.63 15.33
C PHE A 57 10.86 -11.95 14.89
N VAL A 58 10.53 -12.38 13.68
CA VAL A 58 11.03 -13.61 13.06
C VAL A 58 11.58 -13.31 11.65
N ASP A 59 12.41 -14.17 11.11
CA ASP A 59 12.92 -14.07 9.74
C ASP A 59 12.13 -14.92 8.72
N ASP A 60 11.34 -15.86 9.22
CA ASP A 60 10.41 -16.69 8.44
C ASP A 60 9.16 -16.98 9.31
N PRO A 61 7.94 -17.05 8.76
CA PRO A 61 6.74 -17.38 9.53
C PRO A 61 6.85 -18.71 10.28
N LYS A 62 6.56 -18.67 11.59
CA LYS A 62 6.63 -19.86 12.49
C LYS A 62 5.25 -20.35 12.94
N HIS A 63 4.25 -19.47 12.91
CA HIS A 63 2.89 -19.77 13.36
C HIS A 63 1.93 -19.82 12.17
N ALA A 64 0.84 -20.55 12.30
CA ALA A 64 -0.22 -20.62 11.28
C ALA A 64 -0.81 -19.22 11.01
N PHE A 65 -1.06 -18.92 9.73
CA PHE A 65 -1.62 -17.68 9.26
C PHE A 65 -2.45 -17.88 7.99
N ASP A 66 -3.28 -16.91 7.68
CA ASP A 66 -4.21 -16.96 6.55
C ASP A 66 -3.63 -16.30 5.30
N LEU A 67 -2.98 -15.13 5.45
CA LEU A 67 -2.38 -14.37 4.35
C LEU A 67 -1.16 -13.54 4.77
N PHE A 68 -0.36 -13.15 3.78
CA PHE A 68 0.72 -12.19 3.92
C PHE A 68 0.25 -10.76 3.65
N ILE A 69 0.74 -9.79 4.44
CA ILE A 69 0.77 -8.37 4.09
C ILE A 69 2.23 -7.94 4.07
N ASP A 70 2.73 -7.50 2.92
CA ASP A 70 4.13 -7.12 2.74
C ASP A 70 4.28 -5.61 2.56
N PHE A 71 4.84 -4.95 3.58
CA PHE A 71 5.25 -3.54 3.58
C PHE A 71 6.78 -3.37 3.61
N ALA A 72 7.54 -4.39 3.25
CA ALA A 72 9.00 -4.27 3.17
C ALA A 72 9.42 -3.36 1.99
N ASP A 73 10.66 -2.90 2.01
CA ASP A 73 11.28 -2.24 0.85
C ASP A 73 11.64 -3.24 -0.26
N ALA A 74 12.17 -2.74 -1.40
CA ALA A 74 12.57 -3.59 -2.52
C ALA A 74 13.78 -4.50 -2.21
N GLN A 75 14.50 -4.27 -1.11
CA GLN A 75 15.67 -5.08 -0.77
C GLN A 75 15.29 -6.52 -0.44
N ASN A 76 16.18 -7.46 -0.76
CA ASN A 76 16.01 -8.88 -0.48
C ASN A 76 14.73 -9.51 -1.07
N ILE A 77 14.23 -8.98 -2.19
CA ILE A 77 13.00 -9.50 -2.82
C ILE A 77 13.11 -10.98 -3.18
N SER A 78 14.26 -11.45 -3.62
CA SER A 78 14.48 -12.86 -3.99
C SER A 78 14.24 -13.81 -2.81
N SER A 79 14.72 -13.48 -1.60
CA SER A 79 14.48 -14.30 -0.41
C SER A 79 12.99 -14.28 0.01
N ARG A 80 12.32 -13.14 -0.13
CA ARG A 80 10.87 -13.02 0.12
C ARG A 80 10.05 -13.87 -0.87
N ILE A 81 10.41 -13.86 -2.16
CA ILE A 81 9.77 -14.71 -3.16
C ILE A 81 9.91 -16.20 -2.79
N GLN A 82 11.06 -16.64 -2.30
CA GLN A 82 11.24 -18.02 -1.83
C GLN A 82 10.35 -18.32 -0.62
N MET A 83 10.24 -17.39 0.33
CA MET A 83 9.33 -17.50 1.48
C MET A 83 7.87 -17.62 1.02
N TYR A 84 7.39 -16.78 0.08
CA TYR A 84 6.02 -16.87 -0.44
C TYR A 84 5.76 -18.20 -1.15
N LYS A 85 6.70 -18.68 -1.97
CA LYS A 85 6.60 -20.00 -2.62
C LYS A 85 6.54 -21.15 -1.62
N LYS A 86 7.32 -21.07 -0.54
CA LYS A 86 7.37 -22.08 0.52
C LYS A 86 6.04 -22.19 1.25
N HIS A 87 5.45 -21.08 1.65
CA HIS A 87 4.22 -21.05 2.44
C HIS A 87 2.95 -21.11 1.59
N CYS A 88 3.00 -20.68 0.34
CA CYS A 88 1.91 -20.72 -0.66
C CYS A 88 0.57 -20.18 -0.11
N LYS A 89 0.60 -19.02 0.54
CA LYS A 89 -0.56 -18.32 1.12
C LYS A 89 -0.89 -17.06 0.32
N PRO A 90 -2.14 -16.59 0.30
CA PRO A 90 -2.50 -15.32 -0.32
C PRO A 90 -1.55 -14.19 0.09
N LEU A 91 -1.19 -13.31 -0.84
CA LEU A 91 -0.22 -12.25 -0.67
C LEU A 91 -0.82 -10.89 -1.06
N ILE A 92 -0.87 -9.95 -0.11
CA ILE A 92 -1.05 -8.53 -0.38
C ILE A 92 0.34 -7.89 -0.42
N PHE A 93 0.79 -7.52 -1.61
CA PHE A 93 2.12 -7.00 -1.87
C PHE A 93 2.09 -5.48 -2.01
N CYS A 94 2.66 -4.75 -1.05
CA CYS A 94 2.63 -3.29 -0.97
C CYS A 94 4.01 -2.65 -1.17
N SER A 95 5.06 -3.45 -1.42
CA SER A 95 6.42 -2.95 -1.67
C SER A 95 6.47 -2.12 -2.95
N THR A 96 7.32 -1.11 -2.96
CA THR A 96 7.56 -0.21 -4.09
C THR A 96 9.04 -0.20 -4.46
N GLY A 97 9.37 0.26 -5.67
CA GLY A 97 10.75 0.44 -6.10
C GLY A 97 11.41 -0.84 -6.61
N LEU A 98 10.63 -1.83 -7.05
CA LEU A 98 11.14 -3.02 -7.72
C LEU A 98 11.61 -2.70 -9.14
N SER A 99 12.56 -3.46 -9.63
CA SER A 99 12.89 -3.54 -11.06
C SER A 99 11.77 -4.29 -11.81
N ASN A 100 11.73 -4.11 -13.14
CA ASN A 100 10.76 -4.79 -14.00
C ASN A 100 10.80 -6.33 -13.85
N ASP A 101 11.98 -6.93 -13.65
CA ASP A 101 12.11 -8.38 -13.53
C ASP A 101 11.68 -8.88 -12.15
N GLU A 102 11.88 -8.07 -11.12
CA GLU A 102 11.35 -8.35 -9.78
C GLU A 102 9.82 -8.26 -9.77
N GLU A 103 9.22 -7.24 -10.42
CA GLU A 103 7.77 -7.16 -10.58
C GLU A 103 7.20 -8.38 -11.30
N LYS A 104 7.80 -8.79 -12.43
CA LYS A 104 7.39 -10.02 -13.14
C LYS A 104 7.45 -11.25 -12.24
N SER A 105 8.48 -11.32 -11.39
CA SER A 105 8.65 -12.45 -10.46
C SER A 105 7.55 -12.50 -9.38
N ILE A 106 7.09 -11.34 -8.90
CA ILE A 106 5.95 -11.25 -7.99
C ILE A 106 4.65 -11.61 -8.71
N ILE A 107 4.43 -11.06 -9.92
CA ILE A 107 3.26 -11.38 -10.75
C ILE A 107 3.16 -12.88 -11.03
N ALA A 108 4.27 -13.55 -11.33
CA ALA A 108 4.31 -14.98 -11.59
C ALA A 108 3.86 -15.86 -10.41
N LEU A 109 3.88 -15.33 -9.16
CA LEU A 109 3.31 -16.03 -8.01
C LEU A 109 1.80 -16.26 -8.14
N SER A 110 1.10 -15.41 -8.90
CA SER A 110 -0.36 -15.48 -9.10
C SER A 110 -0.81 -16.76 -9.84
N GLU A 111 0.11 -17.43 -10.52
CA GLU A 111 -0.15 -18.75 -11.12
C GLU A 111 -0.35 -19.86 -10.07
N LYS A 112 0.15 -19.65 -8.84
CA LYS A 112 0.13 -20.66 -7.77
C LYS A 112 -0.74 -20.27 -6.58
N MET A 113 -0.85 -18.97 -6.29
CA MET A 113 -1.58 -18.46 -5.14
C MET A 113 -2.24 -17.11 -5.48
N PRO A 114 -3.26 -16.65 -4.72
CA PRO A 114 -3.80 -15.30 -4.89
C PRO A 114 -2.73 -14.22 -4.59
N VAL A 115 -2.56 -13.25 -5.48
CA VAL A 115 -1.65 -12.11 -5.31
C VAL A 115 -2.39 -10.82 -5.56
N PHE A 116 -2.37 -9.92 -4.58
CA PHE A 116 -2.91 -8.56 -4.69
C PHE A 116 -1.75 -7.55 -4.68
N ILE A 117 -1.59 -6.79 -5.73
CA ILE A 117 -0.57 -5.74 -5.82
C ILE A 117 -1.18 -4.38 -5.46
N ALA A 118 -0.71 -3.78 -4.36
CA ALA A 118 -1.20 -2.52 -3.83
C ALA A 118 -0.06 -1.63 -3.32
N PRO A 119 0.70 -0.95 -4.18
CA PRO A 119 1.75 -0.01 -3.76
C PRO A 119 1.19 1.17 -2.94
N ASN A 120 -0.10 1.43 -3.03
CA ASN A 120 -0.86 2.32 -2.16
C ASN A 120 -2.15 1.63 -1.76
N THR A 121 -2.34 1.40 -0.47
CA THR A 121 -3.50 0.67 0.08
C THR A 121 -4.68 1.58 0.45
N SER A 122 -4.59 2.90 0.24
CA SER A 122 -5.71 3.81 0.49
C SER A 122 -6.83 3.61 -0.54
N ILE A 123 -7.97 3.08 -0.08
CA ILE A 123 -9.16 2.89 -0.93
C ILE A 123 -9.66 4.23 -1.47
N VAL A 124 -9.65 5.28 -0.64
CA VAL A 124 -10.10 6.62 -1.07
C VAL A 124 -9.20 7.20 -2.17
N THR A 125 -7.86 6.98 -2.08
CA THR A 125 -6.96 7.36 -3.17
C THR A 125 -7.25 6.57 -4.45
N ALA A 126 -7.60 5.31 -4.34
CA ALA A 126 -7.94 4.48 -5.49
C ALA A 126 -9.27 4.90 -6.13
N LEU A 127 -10.29 5.25 -5.33
CA LEU A 127 -11.54 5.86 -5.81
C LEU A 127 -11.29 7.19 -6.51
N MET A 128 -10.43 8.05 -5.94
CA MET A 128 -10.04 9.31 -6.58
C MET A 128 -9.41 9.07 -7.95
N LYS A 129 -8.57 8.03 -8.10
CA LYS A 129 -8.01 7.62 -9.40
C LYS A 129 -9.10 7.19 -10.38
N ASP A 130 -10.03 6.36 -9.94
CA ASP A 130 -11.11 5.87 -10.81
C ASP A 130 -11.99 7.02 -11.29
N PHE A 131 -12.40 7.92 -10.41
CA PHE A 131 -13.17 9.11 -10.78
C PHE A 131 -12.41 10.02 -11.74
N ALA A 132 -11.14 10.32 -11.44
CA ALA A 132 -10.31 11.14 -12.33
C ALA A 132 -10.19 10.53 -13.73
N LYS A 133 -10.00 9.21 -13.83
CA LYS A 133 -9.94 8.48 -15.11
C LYS A 133 -11.27 8.53 -15.87
N ARG A 134 -12.40 8.43 -15.17
CA ARG A 134 -13.75 8.52 -15.78
C ARG A 134 -14.01 9.93 -16.31
N ILE A 135 -13.73 10.96 -15.51
CA ILE A 135 -13.90 12.37 -15.92
C ILE A 135 -13.07 12.66 -17.17
N SER A 136 -11.79 12.33 -17.19
CA SER A 136 -10.89 12.59 -18.32
C SER A 136 -11.30 11.86 -19.61
N LYS A 137 -12.03 10.76 -19.51
CA LYS A 137 -12.57 10.03 -20.67
C LYS A 137 -13.88 10.62 -21.21
N ILE A 138 -14.72 11.15 -20.33
CA ILE A 138 -16.03 11.70 -20.69
C ILE A 138 -15.86 13.05 -21.39
N ASP A 139 -15.00 13.91 -20.86
CA ASP A 139 -14.72 15.21 -21.47
C ASP A 139 -13.20 15.43 -21.60
N GLN A 140 -12.72 15.25 -22.82
CA GLN A 140 -11.30 15.42 -23.19
C GLN A 140 -10.91 16.89 -23.43
N SER A 141 -11.87 17.81 -23.39
CA SER A 141 -11.61 19.25 -23.55
C SER A 141 -11.19 19.92 -22.25
N LEU A 142 -11.38 19.26 -21.09
CA LEU A 142 -10.99 19.79 -19.79
C LEU A 142 -9.47 19.84 -19.64
N GLU A 143 -8.97 20.98 -19.21
CA GLU A 143 -7.60 21.11 -18.74
C GLU A 143 -7.46 20.38 -17.39
N ILE A 144 -6.40 19.60 -17.26
CA ILE A 144 -6.16 18.80 -16.05
C ILE A 144 -4.91 19.32 -15.34
N HIS A 145 -5.07 19.65 -14.08
CA HIS A 145 -4.00 20.14 -13.20
C HIS A 145 -3.83 19.26 -11.98
N ILE A 146 -2.59 18.87 -11.67
CA ILE A 146 -2.26 18.04 -10.51
C ILE A 146 -1.39 18.84 -9.55
N SER A 147 -1.78 18.88 -8.30
CA SER A 147 -0.99 19.48 -7.23
C SER A 147 -0.95 18.60 -5.98
N GLU A 148 0.11 18.73 -5.20
CA GLU A 148 0.29 18.02 -3.95
C GLU A 148 0.99 18.87 -2.89
N SER A 149 0.73 18.56 -1.62
CA SER A 149 1.44 19.12 -0.49
C SER A 149 1.83 18.03 0.50
N HIS A 150 3.06 18.05 0.99
CA HIS A 150 3.59 17.10 1.95
C HIS A 150 4.50 17.79 2.97
N ASN A 151 4.75 17.10 4.09
CA ASN A 151 5.72 17.56 5.08
C ASN A 151 7.13 17.70 4.48
N LYS A 152 7.89 18.69 4.94
CA LYS A 152 9.28 18.99 4.53
C LYS A 152 10.24 17.79 4.66
N SER A 153 9.96 16.84 5.54
CA SER A 153 10.76 15.62 5.70
C SER A 153 10.66 14.63 4.53
N LYS A 154 9.68 14.82 3.62
CA LYS A 154 9.51 14.00 2.42
C LYS A 154 10.51 14.37 1.34
N LYS A 155 11.41 13.45 1.02
CA LYS A 155 12.55 13.69 0.11
C LYS A 155 12.18 13.68 -1.38
N ASP A 156 11.23 12.83 -1.77
CA ASP A 156 10.79 12.70 -3.16
C ASP A 156 9.81 13.83 -3.51
N ALA A 157 10.04 14.49 -4.63
CA ALA A 157 9.19 15.53 -5.19
C ALA A 157 9.22 15.47 -6.74
N PRO A 158 8.08 15.45 -7.42
CA PRO A 158 6.76 15.10 -6.89
C PRO A 158 6.70 13.70 -6.29
N SER A 159 5.68 13.44 -5.44
CA SER A 159 5.48 12.14 -4.78
C SER A 159 5.18 11.02 -5.79
N GLY A 160 5.41 9.77 -5.35
CA GLY A 160 5.03 8.59 -6.15
C GLY A 160 3.54 8.59 -6.52
N THR A 161 2.65 8.99 -5.61
CA THR A 161 1.19 9.06 -5.85
C THR A 161 0.85 10.12 -6.91
N ALA A 162 1.43 11.30 -6.85
CA ALA A 162 1.18 12.34 -7.85
C ALA A 162 1.71 11.96 -9.23
N LYS A 163 2.90 11.35 -9.30
CA LYS A 163 3.44 10.78 -10.56
C LYS A 163 2.55 9.68 -11.12
N ASP A 164 1.92 8.89 -10.26
CA ASP A 164 1.03 7.82 -10.67
C ASP A 164 -0.30 8.38 -11.22
N PHE A 165 -0.85 9.46 -10.63
CA PHE A 165 -1.96 10.21 -11.20
C PHE A 165 -1.62 10.76 -12.59
N ALA A 166 -0.46 11.41 -12.74
CA ALA A 166 -0.04 11.97 -14.03
C ALA A 166 0.10 10.89 -15.10
N ARG A 167 0.75 9.76 -14.78
CA ARG A 167 0.86 8.63 -15.72
C ARG A 167 -0.49 8.08 -16.14
N MET A 168 -1.41 7.91 -15.20
CA MET A 168 -2.76 7.41 -15.47
C MET A 168 -3.56 8.36 -16.38
N LEU A 169 -3.39 9.66 -16.20
CA LEU A 169 -4.04 10.72 -16.99
C LEU A 169 -3.25 11.11 -18.24
N GLN A 170 -2.13 10.43 -18.54
CA GLN A 170 -1.24 10.68 -19.68
C GLN A 170 -0.66 12.10 -19.70
N LEU A 171 -0.39 12.66 -18.52
CA LEU A 171 0.17 13.98 -18.34
C LEU A 171 1.68 13.93 -18.12
N ASN A 172 2.38 15.01 -18.48
CA ASN A 172 3.78 15.17 -18.15
C ASN A 172 3.97 15.38 -16.63
N THR A 173 4.80 14.55 -16.00
CA THR A 173 5.11 14.64 -14.56
C THR A 173 5.82 15.92 -14.15
N ASP A 174 6.49 16.61 -15.09
CA ASP A 174 7.18 17.88 -14.83
C ASP A 174 6.21 19.06 -14.59
N LYS A 175 4.93 18.87 -14.95
CA LYS A 175 3.87 19.86 -14.71
C LYS A 175 3.14 19.69 -13.38
N ILE A 176 3.53 18.71 -12.57
CA ILE A 176 2.94 18.51 -11.25
C ILE A 176 3.42 19.63 -10.31
N GLU A 177 2.51 20.40 -9.79
CA GLU A 177 2.81 21.36 -8.73
C GLU A 177 2.97 20.64 -7.39
N PHE A 178 3.99 21.01 -6.62
CA PHE A 178 4.20 20.42 -5.32
C PHE A 178 4.65 21.47 -4.30
N ASP A 179 4.20 21.29 -3.08
CA ASP A 179 4.59 22.11 -1.94
C ASP A 179 5.13 21.25 -0.79
N ARG A 180 5.95 21.86 0.06
CA ARG A 180 6.54 21.24 1.25
C ARG A 180 6.30 22.14 2.45
N THR A 181 5.45 21.69 3.36
CA THR A 181 4.98 22.45 4.53
C THR A 181 5.52 21.85 5.83
N ASP A 182 5.35 22.57 6.93
CA ASP A 182 5.63 22.06 8.28
C ASP A 182 4.46 21.24 8.85
N GLU A 183 3.32 21.18 8.17
CA GLU A 183 2.17 20.38 8.58
C GLU A 183 2.39 18.90 8.33
N ASP A 184 1.93 18.05 9.26
CA ASP A 184 1.95 16.60 9.13
C ASP A 184 0.77 16.06 8.30
N LYS A 185 0.32 16.84 7.31
CA LYS A 185 -0.74 16.46 6.38
C LYS A 185 -0.18 16.20 5.00
N ASN A 186 -0.67 15.18 4.36
CA ASN A 186 -0.41 14.93 2.95
C ASN A 186 -1.68 15.22 2.16
N SER A 187 -1.57 16.03 1.12
CA SER A 187 -2.68 16.39 0.24
C SER A 187 -2.35 16.09 -1.21
N HIS A 188 -3.30 15.55 -1.94
CA HIS A 188 -3.24 15.42 -3.39
C HIS A 188 -4.52 16.01 -3.98
N LYS A 189 -4.38 16.78 -5.05
CA LYS A 189 -5.49 17.41 -5.74
C LYS A 189 -5.36 17.19 -7.27
N ILE A 190 -6.49 16.87 -7.89
CA ILE A 190 -6.64 16.85 -9.35
C ILE A 190 -7.79 17.81 -9.68
N ALA A 191 -7.50 18.86 -10.41
CA ALA A 191 -8.49 19.82 -10.91
C ALA A 191 -8.72 19.58 -12.40
N PHE A 192 -9.97 19.64 -12.79
CA PHE A 192 -10.45 19.61 -14.17
C PHE A 192 -11.17 20.92 -14.43
N SER A 193 -10.83 21.64 -15.49
CA SER A 193 -11.41 22.97 -15.73
C SER A 193 -11.51 23.30 -17.21
N ASN A 194 -12.45 24.17 -17.52
CA ASN A 194 -12.55 24.90 -18.77
C ASN A 194 -12.96 26.36 -18.48
N ASN A 195 -13.31 27.14 -19.50
CA ASN A 195 -13.67 28.55 -19.35
C ASN A 195 -14.97 28.80 -18.56
N PHE A 196 -15.77 27.76 -18.28
CA PHE A 196 -17.12 27.88 -17.72
C PHE A 196 -17.28 27.21 -16.36
N GLU A 197 -16.49 26.16 -16.08
CA GLU A 197 -16.64 25.36 -14.88
C GLU A 197 -15.32 24.74 -14.43
N SER A 198 -15.27 24.32 -13.18
CA SER A 198 -14.15 23.54 -12.63
C SER A 198 -14.66 22.48 -11.66
N LEU A 199 -13.98 21.34 -11.62
CA LEU A 199 -14.19 20.26 -10.66
C LEU A 199 -12.87 19.92 -10.00
N GLU A 200 -12.86 19.83 -8.68
CA GLU A 200 -11.69 19.38 -7.92
C GLU A 200 -11.95 18.05 -7.21
N LEU A 201 -11.05 17.12 -7.36
CA LEU A 201 -10.93 15.93 -6.53
C LEU A 201 -9.76 16.14 -5.57
N ARG A 202 -10.01 16.09 -4.27
CA ARG A 202 -8.98 16.29 -3.25
C ARG A 202 -9.00 15.15 -2.24
N HIS A 203 -7.80 14.66 -1.91
CA HIS A 203 -7.57 13.66 -0.88
C HIS A 203 -6.55 14.18 0.12
N ASP A 204 -6.96 14.31 1.38
CA ASP A 204 -6.10 14.67 2.50
C ASP A 204 -5.90 13.46 3.41
N SER A 205 -4.67 13.23 3.84
CA SER A 205 -4.34 12.16 4.78
C SER A 205 -3.55 12.70 5.97
N ALA A 206 -4.01 12.39 7.19
CA ALA A 206 -3.40 12.87 8.41
C ALA A 206 -2.19 12.04 8.87
N ASN A 207 -2.25 10.72 8.64
CA ASN A 207 -1.20 9.80 9.10
C ASN A 207 -1.19 8.49 8.31
N ARG A 208 -0.33 7.53 8.71
CA ARG A 208 -0.18 6.24 8.03
C ARG A 208 -1.26 5.21 8.36
N SER A 209 -2.12 5.47 9.34
CA SER A 209 -3.23 4.56 9.68
C SER A 209 -4.15 4.32 8.50
N ILE A 210 -4.34 5.31 7.61
CA ILE A 210 -5.15 5.14 6.40
C ILE A 210 -4.66 3.97 5.52
N TYR A 211 -3.34 3.79 5.42
CA TYR A 211 -2.76 2.70 4.62
C TYR A 211 -2.85 1.36 5.37
N ALA A 212 -2.70 1.37 6.70
CA ALA A 212 -2.87 0.18 7.51
C ALA A 212 -4.32 -0.31 7.48
N GLN A 213 -5.29 0.58 7.70
CA GLN A 213 -6.73 0.28 7.60
C GLN A 213 -7.11 -0.17 6.18
N GLY A 214 -6.56 0.49 5.15
CA GLY A 214 -6.76 0.10 3.77
C GLY A 214 -6.27 -1.32 3.49
N ALA A 215 -5.09 -1.70 4.00
CA ALA A 215 -4.57 -3.06 3.87
C ALA A 215 -5.46 -4.10 4.58
N LEU A 216 -6.03 -3.77 5.75
CA LEU A 216 -6.98 -4.63 6.46
C LEU A 216 -8.30 -4.78 5.69
N ASN A 217 -8.80 -3.70 5.08
CA ASN A 217 -9.99 -3.75 4.23
C ASN A 217 -9.75 -4.59 2.97
N ILE A 218 -8.57 -4.42 2.32
CA ILE A 218 -8.17 -5.29 1.22
C ILE A 218 -8.12 -6.75 1.70
N ALA A 219 -7.56 -7.03 2.88
CA ALA A 219 -7.44 -8.37 3.42
C ALA A 219 -8.82 -9.05 3.60
N LYS A 220 -9.83 -8.32 4.09
CA LYS A 220 -11.20 -8.83 4.21
C LYS A 220 -11.79 -9.23 2.86
N TRP A 221 -11.67 -8.37 1.86
CA TRP A 221 -12.18 -8.62 0.52
C TRP A 221 -11.39 -9.73 -0.20
N PHE A 222 -10.07 -9.77 0.02
CA PHE A 222 -9.13 -10.66 -0.68
C PHE A 222 -9.09 -12.08 -0.11
N TYR A 223 -9.37 -12.23 1.17
CA TYR A 223 -9.37 -13.54 1.83
C TYR A 223 -10.33 -14.51 1.14
N GLN A 224 -9.89 -15.69 0.80
CA GLN A 224 -10.61 -16.74 0.06
C GLN A 224 -10.81 -16.48 -1.44
N ARG A 225 -10.22 -15.44 -2.02
CA ARG A 225 -10.22 -15.28 -3.48
C ARG A 225 -9.44 -16.43 -4.15
N PRO A 226 -9.87 -16.87 -5.34
CA PRO A 226 -9.13 -17.88 -6.08
C PRO A 226 -7.75 -17.36 -6.50
N LYS A 227 -6.85 -18.29 -6.85
CA LYS A 227 -5.55 -17.91 -7.41
C LYS A 227 -5.73 -17.05 -8.65
N ASN A 228 -5.24 -15.87 -8.62
CA ASN A 228 -5.22 -14.89 -9.71
C ASN A 228 -4.38 -13.67 -9.27
N LEU A 229 -4.17 -12.75 -10.19
CA LEU A 229 -3.59 -11.45 -9.94
C LEU A 229 -4.69 -10.40 -9.74
N TYR A 230 -4.61 -9.64 -8.64
CA TYR A 230 -5.59 -8.63 -8.26
C TYR A 230 -4.94 -7.28 -8.04
N TYR A 231 -5.70 -6.22 -8.28
CA TYR A 231 -5.29 -4.83 -8.10
C TYR A 231 -6.39 -4.04 -7.42
N MET A 232 -6.08 -2.82 -6.97
CA MET A 232 -7.08 -1.91 -6.40
C MET A 232 -8.25 -1.64 -7.36
N GLN A 233 -7.99 -1.64 -8.67
CA GLN A 233 -9.03 -1.48 -9.68
C GLN A 233 -10.06 -2.63 -9.63
N THR A 234 -9.59 -3.88 -9.48
CA THR A 234 -10.48 -5.05 -9.36
C THR A 234 -11.40 -4.94 -8.13
N LEU A 235 -10.81 -4.51 -6.99
CA LEU A 235 -11.58 -4.30 -5.77
C LEU A 235 -12.66 -3.23 -5.93
N ILE A 236 -12.32 -2.09 -6.58
CA ILE A 236 -13.25 -0.99 -6.77
C ILE A 236 -14.38 -1.37 -7.73
N GLU A 237 -14.08 -2.06 -8.82
CA GLU A 237 -15.08 -2.49 -9.80
C GLU A 237 -16.10 -3.44 -9.18
N GLU A 238 -15.68 -4.39 -8.36
CA GLU A 238 -16.58 -5.36 -7.72
C GLU A 238 -17.40 -4.80 -6.55
N ILE A 239 -16.95 -3.74 -5.87
CA ILE A 239 -17.77 -3.09 -4.81
C ILE A 239 -18.90 -2.26 -5.40
N HIS A 240 -18.82 -1.88 -6.69
CA HIS A 240 -19.83 -1.08 -7.38
C HIS A 240 -20.94 -1.92 -8.03
N GLU A 241 -20.81 -3.25 -8.06
CA GLU A 241 -21.89 -4.18 -8.46
C GLU A 241 -22.75 -4.60 -7.25
#